data_44ee5522315e787b50a37974817da119
#
_entry.id   44ee5522315e787b50a37974817da119
#
_cell.length_a   1.000
_cell.length_b   1.000
_cell.length_c   1.000
_cell.angle_alpha   90.00
_cell.angle_beta   90.00
_cell.angle_gamma   90.00
#
_symmetry.space_group_name_H-M   'P 1'
#
loop_
_entity.id
_entity.type
_entity.pdbx_description
1 polymer ?
#
loop_
_entity_poly.entity_id
_entity_poly.type
_entity_poly.pdbx_seq_one_letter_code
_entity_poly.pdbx_strand_id
1 'polypeptide(L)'
;MKEAFPAGMFGTLFTLSDTAVIGTQNRIIAFMNPTAQRILGCDETGRPVSCLLPQHVIQSQATEFVTAATLVGKHAIITVTSLAAFRLYTLTFDQTDNPPPSPIFAPQLSTLANFRLVTEYFTRYCEDKGDAKLSRYSAELSKCFYLINRWSVNASLLSALQNGTLPFLPVTVDLKHQFSDLLDGVRFFAEKRGIDILLEAPESRMIYTLDPNLIEKMALNIICNSLLHCERGDRVRVTLSASGSSIFIAFNDTGSGIPADKLASIFSSYLPRNRAPAEESGAGFGLAVALGIAEMHGGTILAESSEKNGTSIRVLLSASISGSGQLKCEPPAYLMQQNSDLLTGLADFLDASDFQAQLLD
;
A
#
# COMPACT_ATOMS: atom_id res chain seq x y z
N MET A 1 -2.09 -31.66 -23.86
CA MET A 1 -2.29 -30.46 -24.69
C MET A 1 -1.82 -29.27 -23.89
N LYS A 2 -0.74 -28.60 -24.27
CA LYS A 2 -0.27 -27.35 -23.64
C LYS A 2 -1.12 -26.24 -24.26
N GLU A 3 -2.16 -25.82 -23.59
CA GLU A 3 -2.88 -24.62 -23.98
C GLU A 3 -1.92 -23.43 -23.83
N ALA A 4 -1.55 -22.83 -24.93
CA ALA A 4 -0.78 -21.61 -24.96
C ALA A 4 -1.69 -20.48 -24.44
N PHE A 5 -1.27 -19.79 -23.38
CA PHE A 5 -1.96 -18.61 -22.90
C PHE A 5 -2.03 -17.57 -24.03
N PRO A 6 -3.22 -16.98 -24.33
CA PRO A 6 -3.34 -15.98 -25.39
C PRO A 6 -2.57 -14.71 -25.01
N ALA A 7 -1.75 -14.21 -25.93
CA ALA A 7 -0.95 -12.98 -25.72
C ALA A 7 -1.82 -11.75 -25.35
N GLY A 8 -3.06 -11.68 -25.85
CA GLY A 8 -4.01 -10.61 -25.55
C GLY A 8 -4.46 -10.55 -24.08
N MET A 9 -4.37 -11.67 -23.38
CA MET A 9 -4.78 -11.77 -21.97
C MET A 9 -3.79 -11.08 -21.02
N PHE A 10 -2.48 -11.14 -21.30
CA PHE A 10 -1.47 -10.41 -20.56
C PHE A 10 -1.57 -8.90 -20.77
N GLY A 11 -1.95 -8.45 -21.99
CA GLY A 11 -2.18 -7.03 -22.27
C GLY A 11 -3.25 -6.43 -21.37
N THR A 12 -4.35 -7.15 -21.18
CA THR A 12 -5.46 -6.71 -20.33
C THR A 12 -5.09 -6.66 -18.85
N LEU A 13 -4.33 -7.65 -18.36
CA LEU A 13 -3.89 -7.73 -16.97
C LEU A 13 -3.00 -6.56 -16.53
N PHE A 14 -2.16 -6.08 -17.43
CA PHE A 14 -1.20 -5.02 -17.11
C PHE A 14 -1.69 -3.62 -17.52
N THR A 15 -2.88 -3.51 -18.12
CA THR A 15 -3.42 -2.23 -18.62
C THR A 15 -3.57 -1.19 -17.51
N LEU A 16 -3.89 -1.62 -16.31
CA LEU A 16 -4.12 -0.77 -15.13
C LEU A 16 -2.90 -0.64 -14.20
N SER A 17 -1.77 -1.26 -14.55
CA SER A 17 -0.56 -1.18 -13.72
C SER A 17 0.17 0.14 -13.92
N ASP A 18 0.45 0.84 -12.82
CA ASP A 18 1.33 2.04 -12.82
C ASP A 18 2.79 1.70 -13.07
N THR A 19 3.15 0.43 -12.98
CA THR A 19 4.47 -0.06 -13.30
C THR A 19 4.57 -0.33 -14.79
N ALA A 20 5.65 0.13 -15.43
CA ALA A 20 5.90 -0.14 -16.85
C ALA A 20 6.22 -1.64 -17.05
N VAL A 21 5.41 -2.32 -17.86
CA VAL A 21 5.55 -3.76 -18.10
C VAL A 21 5.62 -4.05 -19.60
N ILE A 22 6.62 -4.83 -19.99
CA ILE A 22 6.81 -5.36 -21.35
C ILE A 22 6.77 -6.88 -21.27
N GLY A 23 5.88 -7.50 -22.01
CA GLY A 23 5.84 -8.95 -22.16
C GLY A 23 6.35 -9.40 -23.51
N THR A 24 7.20 -10.42 -23.52
CA THR A 24 7.77 -10.96 -24.76
C THR A 24 7.50 -12.45 -24.91
N GLN A 25 7.31 -12.89 -26.16
CA GLN A 25 7.27 -14.28 -26.54
C GLN A 25 8.26 -14.49 -27.68
N ASN A 26 9.13 -15.46 -27.55
CA ASN A 26 10.19 -15.71 -28.52
C ASN A 26 11.04 -14.46 -28.86
N ARG A 27 11.35 -13.63 -27.87
CA ARG A 27 12.07 -12.34 -27.99
C ARG A 27 11.37 -11.28 -28.84
N ILE A 28 10.11 -11.48 -29.17
CA ILE A 28 9.25 -10.47 -29.78
C ILE A 28 8.36 -9.87 -28.70
N ILE A 29 8.18 -8.56 -28.72
CA ILE A 29 7.30 -7.87 -27.79
C ILE A 29 5.86 -8.25 -28.11
N ALA A 30 5.25 -9.03 -27.20
CA ALA A 30 3.88 -9.49 -27.33
C ALA A 30 2.88 -8.44 -26.83
N PHE A 31 3.29 -7.66 -25.83
CA PHE A 31 2.50 -6.52 -25.33
C PHE A 31 3.41 -5.52 -24.60
N MET A 32 2.93 -4.27 -24.55
CA MET A 32 3.41 -3.20 -23.68
C MET A 32 2.20 -2.58 -22.98
N ASN A 33 2.25 -2.43 -21.67
CA ASN A 33 1.15 -1.78 -20.97
C ASN A 33 1.19 -0.25 -21.21
N PRO A 34 0.07 0.48 -20.99
CA PRO A 34 -0.01 1.93 -21.23
C PRO A 34 1.06 2.73 -20.48
N THR A 35 1.45 2.29 -19.30
CA THR A 35 2.52 2.92 -18.51
C THR A 35 3.88 2.76 -19.18
N ALA A 36 4.20 1.57 -19.72
CA ALA A 36 5.44 1.37 -20.49
C ALA A 36 5.45 2.23 -21.76
N GLN A 37 4.36 2.27 -22.51
CA GLN A 37 4.23 3.08 -23.72
C GLN A 37 4.42 4.57 -23.42
N ARG A 38 3.78 5.08 -22.37
CA ARG A 38 3.90 6.48 -21.93
C ARG A 38 5.31 6.85 -21.50
N ILE A 39 5.98 5.99 -20.72
CA ILE A 39 7.32 6.30 -20.16
C ILE A 39 8.39 6.17 -21.24
N LEU A 40 8.30 5.17 -22.10
CA LEU A 40 9.24 4.92 -23.19
C LEU A 40 8.96 5.79 -24.44
N GLY A 41 7.76 6.40 -24.52
CA GLY A 41 7.35 7.27 -25.61
C GLY A 41 7.04 6.54 -26.92
N CYS A 42 6.88 5.20 -26.89
CA CYS A 42 6.64 4.39 -28.06
C CYS A 42 5.82 3.13 -27.74
N ASP A 43 5.15 2.59 -28.78
CA ASP A 43 4.59 1.24 -28.76
C ASP A 43 5.34 0.39 -29.79
N GLU A 44 6.15 -0.52 -29.28
CA GLU A 44 6.99 -1.40 -30.11
C GLU A 44 6.44 -2.84 -30.14
N THR A 45 5.14 -3.01 -29.88
CA THR A 45 4.48 -4.32 -29.94
C THR A 45 4.66 -4.95 -31.34
N GLY A 46 5.01 -6.21 -31.37
CA GLY A 46 5.33 -6.94 -32.60
C GLY A 46 6.78 -6.82 -33.06
N ARG A 47 7.61 -5.98 -32.43
CA ARG A 47 9.02 -5.82 -32.75
C ARG A 47 9.94 -6.66 -31.85
N PRO A 48 11.17 -6.93 -32.24
CA PRO A 48 12.17 -7.59 -31.39
C PRO A 48 12.43 -6.76 -30.12
N VAL A 49 12.49 -7.38 -28.96
CA VAL A 49 12.73 -6.70 -27.68
C VAL A 49 14.09 -5.99 -27.61
N SER A 50 15.00 -6.34 -28.52
CA SER A 50 16.31 -5.69 -28.67
C SER A 50 16.25 -4.23 -29.14
N CYS A 51 15.09 -3.75 -29.60
CA CYS A 51 14.91 -2.34 -29.91
C CYS A 51 14.75 -1.47 -28.63
N LEU A 52 14.35 -2.07 -27.51
CA LEU A 52 14.10 -1.37 -26.24
C LEU A 52 15.10 -1.74 -25.14
N LEU A 53 15.50 -3.00 -25.07
CA LEU A 53 16.30 -3.51 -23.96
C LEU A 53 17.72 -3.89 -24.39
N PRO A 54 18.72 -3.66 -23.51
CA PRO A 54 20.12 -4.02 -23.78
C PRO A 54 20.32 -5.53 -23.96
N GLN A 55 21.32 -5.90 -24.76
CA GLN A 55 21.58 -7.31 -25.07
C GLN A 55 21.88 -8.19 -23.85
N HIS A 56 22.58 -7.66 -22.83
CA HIS A 56 22.89 -8.40 -21.61
C HIS A 56 21.62 -8.81 -20.83
N VAL A 57 20.55 -7.98 -20.89
CA VAL A 57 19.25 -8.27 -20.29
C VAL A 57 18.51 -9.38 -21.05
N ILE A 58 18.60 -9.36 -22.38
CA ILE A 58 17.88 -10.28 -23.25
C ILE A 58 18.55 -11.66 -23.30
N GLN A 59 19.87 -11.70 -23.23
CA GLN A 59 20.67 -12.94 -23.39
C GLN A 59 20.76 -13.76 -22.09
N SER A 60 20.44 -13.19 -20.93
CA SER A 60 20.45 -13.94 -19.68
C SER A 60 19.50 -15.13 -19.76
N GLN A 61 19.97 -16.31 -19.34
CA GLN A 61 19.17 -17.54 -19.28
C GLN A 61 18.48 -17.74 -17.93
N ALA A 62 18.73 -16.85 -16.96
CA ALA A 62 18.07 -16.92 -15.65
C ALA A 62 16.56 -16.74 -15.79
N THR A 63 15.81 -17.52 -15.03
CA THR A 63 14.35 -17.43 -14.98
C THR A 63 13.87 -16.16 -14.30
N GLU A 64 14.65 -15.69 -13.32
CA GLU A 64 14.43 -14.43 -12.61
C GLU A 64 15.76 -13.74 -12.35
N PHE A 65 15.83 -12.46 -12.62
CA PHE A 65 16.96 -11.61 -12.24
C PHE A 65 16.58 -10.13 -12.25
N VAL A 66 17.35 -9.34 -11.54
CA VAL A 66 17.21 -7.88 -11.51
C VAL A 66 18.51 -7.28 -12.04
N THR A 67 18.39 -6.28 -12.89
CA THR A 67 19.53 -5.54 -13.43
C THR A 67 19.17 -4.06 -13.57
N ALA A 68 20.17 -3.21 -13.68
CA ALA A 68 20.01 -1.81 -13.99
C ALA A 68 20.44 -1.52 -15.42
N ALA A 69 19.71 -0.65 -16.09
CA ALA A 69 20.08 -0.18 -17.43
C ALA A 69 19.59 1.25 -17.65
N THR A 70 20.19 1.94 -18.60
CA THR A 70 19.69 3.25 -19.04
C THR A 70 18.76 3.05 -20.24
N LEU A 71 17.50 3.40 -20.08
CA LEU A 71 16.49 3.33 -21.11
C LEU A 71 15.95 4.73 -21.39
N VAL A 72 15.98 5.14 -22.68
CA VAL A 72 15.51 6.48 -23.11
C VAL A 72 16.14 7.61 -22.26
N GLY A 73 17.45 7.49 -21.94
CA GLY A 73 18.18 8.49 -21.14
C GLY A 73 17.87 8.52 -19.65
N LYS A 74 17.05 7.59 -19.14
CA LYS A 74 16.71 7.46 -17.72
C LYS A 74 17.26 6.17 -17.15
N HIS A 75 17.71 6.21 -15.90
CA HIS A 75 18.07 5.00 -15.18
C HIS A 75 16.82 4.19 -14.85
N ALA A 76 16.86 2.91 -15.17
CA ALA A 76 15.78 1.97 -14.90
C ALA A 76 16.32 0.72 -14.22
N ILE A 77 15.60 0.24 -13.22
CA ILE A 77 15.75 -1.11 -12.67
C ILE A 77 14.82 -2.01 -13.48
N ILE A 78 15.39 -3.06 -14.05
CA ILE A 78 14.68 -4.03 -14.87
C ILE A 78 14.60 -5.33 -14.10
N THR A 79 13.40 -5.73 -13.72
CA THR A 79 13.13 -7.07 -13.18
C THR A 79 12.63 -7.96 -14.29
N VAL A 80 13.26 -9.10 -14.46
CA VAL A 80 12.91 -10.09 -15.49
C VAL A 80 12.35 -11.33 -14.81
N THR A 81 11.17 -11.77 -15.27
CA THR A 81 10.52 -12.99 -14.79
C THR A 81 10.08 -13.82 -15.98
N SER A 82 10.45 -15.10 -16.02
CA SER A 82 10.07 -16.03 -17.08
C SER A 82 8.88 -16.87 -16.63
N LEU A 83 7.77 -16.77 -17.36
CA LEU A 83 6.53 -17.50 -17.12
C LEU A 83 6.22 -18.38 -18.34
N ALA A 84 6.50 -19.66 -18.26
CA ALA A 84 6.28 -20.64 -19.33
C ALA A 84 6.87 -20.19 -20.69
N ALA A 85 6.00 -19.74 -21.61
CA ALA A 85 6.39 -19.28 -22.95
C ALA A 85 6.67 -17.77 -23.02
N PHE A 86 6.42 -17.03 -21.95
CA PHE A 86 6.56 -15.58 -21.88
C PHE A 86 7.71 -15.16 -21.00
N ARG A 87 8.27 -13.99 -21.30
CA ARG A 87 9.22 -13.30 -20.46
C ARG A 87 8.70 -11.90 -20.18
N LEU A 88 8.52 -11.58 -18.91
CA LEU A 88 8.06 -10.28 -18.45
C LEU A 88 9.26 -9.44 -18.02
N TYR A 89 9.24 -8.18 -18.43
CA TYR A 89 10.19 -7.15 -18.03
C TYR A 89 9.41 -6.06 -17.32
N THR A 90 9.62 -5.95 -16.03
CA THR A 90 9.05 -4.88 -15.22
C THR A 90 10.08 -3.77 -15.09
N LEU A 91 9.73 -2.55 -15.50
CA LEU A 91 10.63 -1.41 -15.53
C LEU A 91 10.25 -0.45 -14.43
N THR A 92 11.15 -0.21 -13.49
CA THR A 92 11.01 0.84 -12.48
C THR A 92 12.00 1.95 -12.81
N PHE A 93 11.47 3.14 -13.12
CA PHE A 93 12.28 4.31 -13.44
C PHE A 93 12.47 5.16 -12.19
N ASP A 94 13.67 5.63 -11.99
CA ASP A 94 13.96 6.60 -10.94
C ASP A 94 13.27 7.93 -11.28
N GLN A 95 12.28 8.31 -10.48
CA GLN A 95 11.52 9.55 -10.69
C GLN A 95 12.12 10.76 -9.98
N THR A 96 13.15 10.57 -9.19
CA THR A 96 13.75 11.63 -8.37
C THR A 96 15.26 11.47 -8.27
N ASP A 97 15.98 12.58 -8.07
CA ASP A 97 17.40 12.62 -7.69
C ASP A 97 17.67 12.02 -6.28
N ASN A 98 16.73 11.27 -5.73
CA ASN A 98 16.88 10.58 -4.45
C ASN A 98 17.59 9.24 -4.64
N PRO A 99 18.48 8.84 -3.74
CA PRO A 99 19.14 7.54 -3.79
C PRO A 99 18.08 6.42 -3.81
N PRO A 100 18.32 5.35 -4.58
CA PRO A 100 17.38 4.25 -4.68
C PRO A 100 17.04 3.68 -3.30
N PRO A 101 15.81 3.22 -3.06
CA PRO A 101 15.46 2.55 -1.82
C PRO A 101 16.48 1.45 -1.53
N SER A 102 16.80 1.26 -0.26
CA SER A 102 17.82 0.31 0.19
C SER A 102 17.80 -0.97 -0.66
N PRO A 103 18.94 -1.43 -1.21
CA PRO A 103 19.00 -2.56 -2.14
C PRO A 103 18.42 -3.87 -1.58
N ILE A 104 18.11 -3.92 -0.29
CA ILE A 104 17.51 -5.06 0.39
C ILE A 104 16.01 -5.23 0.01
N PHE A 105 15.28 -4.14 -0.31
CA PHE A 105 13.82 -4.18 -0.52
C PHE A 105 13.38 -4.09 -1.98
N ALA A 106 14.20 -3.59 -2.89
CA ALA A 106 13.84 -3.47 -4.30
C ALA A 106 13.48 -4.82 -4.98
N PRO A 107 14.17 -5.95 -4.74
CA PRO A 107 13.79 -7.25 -5.26
C PRO A 107 12.46 -7.77 -4.68
N GLN A 108 12.14 -7.43 -3.43
CA GLN A 108 10.91 -7.87 -2.78
C GLN A 108 9.68 -7.17 -3.33
N LEU A 109 9.77 -5.89 -3.67
CA LEU A 109 8.66 -5.13 -4.25
C LEU A 109 8.26 -5.66 -5.64
N SER A 110 9.22 -6.03 -6.48
CA SER A 110 8.93 -6.60 -7.79
C SER A 110 8.32 -8.01 -7.70
N THR A 111 8.80 -8.83 -6.77
CA THR A 111 8.25 -10.16 -6.50
C THR A 111 6.82 -10.05 -5.97
N LEU A 112 6.55 -9.12 -5.07
CA LEU A 112 5.20 -8.85 -4.56
C LEU A 112 4.26 -8.33 -5.65
N ALA A 113 4.73 -7.45 -6.54
CA ALA A 113 3.93 -6.98 -7.67
C ALA A 113 3.55 -8.13 -8.61
N ASN A 114 4.50 -9.02 -8.93
CA ASN A 114 4.22 -10.20 -9.73
C ASN A 114 3.25 -11.16 -9.02
N PHE A 115 3.42 -11.35 -7.71
CA PHE A 115 2.52 -12.19 -6.92
C PHE A 115 1.10 -11.63 -6.89
N ARG A 116 0.95 -10.31 -6.73
CA ARG A 116 -0.34 -9.62 -6.85
C ARG A 116 -1.04 -9.95 -8.17
N LEU A 117 -0.34 -9.75 -9.28
CA LEU A 117 -0.90 -9.97 -10.62
C LEU A 117 -1.35 -11.42 -10.83
N VAL A 118 -0.53 -12.38 -10.40
CA VAL A 118 -0.91 -13.80 -10.48
C VAL A 118 -2.13 -14.10 -9.62
N THR A 119 -2.21 -13.51 -8.43
CA THR A 119 -3.31 -13.70 -7.49
C THR A 119 -4.61 -13.09 -8.05
N GLU A 120 -4.58 -11.86 -8.56
CA GLU A 120 -5.74 -11.20 -9.18
C GLU A 120 -6.24 -11.98 -10.39
N TYR A 121 -5.31 -12.45 -11.25
CA TYR A 121 -5.67 -13.30 -12.40
C TYR A 121 -6.33 -14.59 -11.95
N PHE A 122 -5.74 -15.29 -10.98
CA PHE A 122 -6.27 -16.56 -10.48
C PHE A 122 -7.66 -16.36 -9.87
N THR A 123 -7.89 -15.26 -9.17
CA THR A 123 -9.18 -14.92 -8.57
C THR A 123 -10.24 -14.74 -9.65
N ARG A 124 -9.98 -13.93 -10.69
CA ARG A 124 -10.90 -13.76 -11.83
C ARG A 124 -11.16 -15.08 -12.56
N TYR A 125 -10.13 -15.87 -12.80
CA TYR A 125 -10.27 -17.19 -13.44
C TYR A 125 -11.18 -18.12 -12.63
N CYS A 126 -11.05 -18.15 -11.31
CA CYS A 126 -11.86 -18.98 -10.43
C CYS A 126 -13.32 -18.55 -10.42
N GLU A 127 -13.59 -17.25 -10.45
CA GLU A 127 -14.94 -16.70 -10.53
C GLU A 127 -15.62 -17.01 -11.86
N ASP A 128 -14.91 -16.85 -12.98
CA ASP A 128 -15.42 -17.20 -14.31
C ASP A 128 -15.81 -18.68 -14.44
N LYS A 129 -15.13 -19.56 -13.69
CA LYS A 129 -15.46 -20.99 -13.65
C LYS A 129 -16.67 -21.32 -12.77
N GLY A 130 -17.09 -20.43 -11.89
CA GLY A 130 -18.22 -20.63 -10.98
C GLY A 130 -18.00 -21.74 -9.95
N ASP A 131 -16.76 -22.16 -9.69
CA ASP A 131 -16.43 -23.18 -8.70
C ASP A 131 -16.20 -22.54 -7.32
N ALA A 132 -17.17 -22.69 -6.43
CA ALA A 132 -17.14 -22.13 -5.08
C ALA A 132 -15.90 -22.55 -4.26
N LYS A 133 -15.34 -23.76 -4.50
CA LYS A 133 -14.16 -24.24 -3.80
C LYS A 133 -12.90 -23.51 -4.30
N LEU A 134 -12.80 -23.31 -5.62
CA LEU A 134 -11.70 -22.54 -6.22
C LEU A 134 -11.78 -21.08 -5.81
N SER A 135 -12.97 -20.46 -5.81
CA SER A 135 -13.15 -19.07 -5.36
C SER A 135 -12.75 -18.88 -3.89
N ARG A 136 -13.02 -19.87 -3.02
CA ARG A 136 -12.56 -19.81 -1.64
C ARG A 136 -11.03 -19.87 -1.54
N TYR A 137 -10.36 -20.73 -2.30
CA TYR A 137 -8.90 -20.80 -2.29
C TYR A 137 -8.25 -19.55 -2.86
N SER A 138 -8.84 -18.94 -3.89
CA SER A 138 -8.34 -17.68 -4.44
C SER A 138 -8.46 -16.53 -3.44
N ALA A 139 -9.56 -16.45 -2.70
CA ALA A 139 -9.76 -15.47 -1.65
C ALA A 139 -8.75 -15.62 -0.50
N GLU A 140 -8.47 -16.86 -0.06
CA GLU A 140 -7.40 -17.13 0.93
C GLU A 140 -6.02 -16.72 0.40
N LEU A 141 -5.73 -17.00 -0.87
CA LEU A 141 -4.46 -16.60 -1.50
C LEU A 141 -4.33 -15.07 -1.56
N SER A 142 -5.40 -14.37 -1.93
CA SER A 142 -5.46 -12.91 -1.94
C SER A 142 -5.22 -12.32 -0.54
N LYS A 143 -5.87 -12.87 0.48
CA LYS A 143 -5.65 -12.49 1.87
C LYS A 143 -4.17 -12.64 2.26
N CYS A 144 -3.56 -13.79 1.99
CA CYS A 144 -2.15 -14.03 2.26
C CYS A 144 -1.24 -12.99 1.55
N PHE A 145 -1.55 -12.67 0.29
CA PHE A 145 -0.81 -11.64 -0.44
C PHE A 145 -0.88 -10.28 0.28
N TYR A 146 -2.08 -9.80 0.63
CA TYR A 146 -2.26 -8.50 1.28
C TYR A 146 -1.62 -8.44 2.68
N LEU A 147 -1.62 -9.54 3.43
CA LEU A 147 -0.90 -9.64 4.70
C LEU A 147 0.62 -9.50 4.52
N ILE A 148 1.21 -10.24 3.58
CA ILE A 148 2.64 -10.15 3.27
C ILE A 148 2.99 -8.75 2.77
N ASN A 149 2.15 -8.17 1.91
CA ASN A 149 2.34 -6.82 1.40
C ASN A 149 2.32 -5.79 2.54
N ARG A 150 1.36 -5.86 3.46
CA ARG A 150 1.29 -4.99 4.64
C ARG A 150 2.56 -5.07 5.49
N TRP A 151 3.02 -6.28 5.78
CA TRP A 151 4.25 -6.47 6.56
C TRP A 151 5.47 -5.89 5.85
N SER A 152 5.60 -6.14 4.55
CA SER A 152 6.70 -5.62 3.73
C SER A 152 6.68 -4.09 3.67
N VAL A 153 5.52 -3.48 3.45
CA VAL A 153 5.36 -2.02 3.40
C VAL A 153 5.71 -1.40 4.76
N ASN A 154 5.16 -1.91 5.86
CA ASN A 154 5.44 -1.37 7.19
C ASN A 154 6.91 -1.55 7.60
N ALA A 155 7.52 -2.70 7.29
CA ALA A 155 8.95 -2.93 7.55
C ALA A 155 9.84 -1.96 6.74
N SER A 156 9.49 -1.73 5.47
CA SER A 156 10.21 -0.79 4.59
C SER A 156 10.07 0.65 5.09
N LEU A 157 8.85 1.07 5.46
CA LEU A 157 8.60 2.38 6.04
C LEU A 157 9.38 2.59 7.34
N LEU A 158 9.34 1.61 8.24
CA LEU A 158 10.08 1.68 9.50
C LEU A 158 11.59 1.80 9.27
N SER A 159 12.14 1.01 8.36
CA SER A 159 13.56 1.09 7.98
C SER A 159 13.90 2.46 7.39
N ALA A 160 13.08 3.00 6.50
CA ALA A 160 13.30 4.30 5.89
C ALA A 160 13.19 5.45 6.92
N LEU A 161 12.25 5.36 7.86
CA LEU A 161 12.11 6.29 8.99
C LEU A 161 13.36 6.29 9.87
N GLN A 162 13.84 5.10 10.28
CA GLN A 162 15.02 4.94 11.13
C GLN A 162 16.31 5.45 10.47
N ASN A 163 16.40 5.32 9.15
CA ASN A 163 17.55 5.78 8.37
C ASN A 163 17.44 7.24 7.90
N GLY A 164 16.30 7.90 8.13
CA GLY A 164 16.04 9.26 7.66
C GLY A 164 15.98 9.38 6.13
N THR A 165 15.65 8.29 5.44
CA THR A 165 15.59 8.21 3.97
C THR A 165 14.18 8.24 3.40
N LEU A 166 13.15 8.29 4.28
CA LEU A 166 11.77 8.35 3.82
C LEU A 166 11.50 9.72 3.17
N PRO A 167 11.07 9.78 1.91
CA PRO A 167 10.68 11.04 1.28
C PRO A 167 9.53 11.69 2.05
N PHE A 168 9.58 13.01 2.19
CA PHE A 168 8.53 13.82 2.78
C PHE A 168 8.04 14.83 1.75
N LEU A 169 6.82 14.65 1.25
CA LEU A 169 6.25 15.39 0.13
C LEU A 169 4.97 16.14 0.56
N PRO A 170 5.09 17.17 1.41
CA PRO A 170 3.92 17.90 1.90
C PRO A 170 3.27 18.71 0.79
N VAL A 171 1.94 18.62 0.71
CA VAL A 171 1.09 19.39 -0.19
C VAL A 171 -0.10 19.96 0.58
N THR A 172 -0.74 20.98 0.03
CA THR A 172 -1.93 21.57 0.65
C THR A 172 -3.14 20.66 0.44
N VAL A 173 -3.74 20.17 1.54
CA VAL A 173 -4.88 19.25 1.53
C VAL A 173 -5.99 19.73 2.46
N ASP A 174 -7.22 19.30 2.17
CA ASP A 174 -8.32 19.35 3.14
C ASP A 174 -8.34 18.05 3.94
N LEU A 175 -7.77 18.10 5.14
CA LEU A 175 -7.64 16.95 6.01
C LEU A 175 -8.99 16.31 6.37
N LYS A 176 -10.04 17.14 6.54
CA LYS A 176 -11.40 16.65 6.81
C LYS A 176 -11.92 15.80 5.66
N HIS A 177 -11.74 16.26 4.41
CA HIS A 177 -12.15 15.51 3.22
C HIS A 177 -11.37 14.20 3.12
N GLN A 178 -10.04 14.25 3.28
CA GLN A 178 -9.20 13.07 3.23
C GLN A 178 -9.63 11.99 4.25
N PHE A 179 -9.92 12.39 5.49
CA PHE A 179 -10.42 11.45 6.51
C PHE A 179 -11.84 10.95 6.23
N SER A 180 -12.71 11.79 5.65
CA SER A 180 -14.04 11.34 5.24
C SER A 180 -13.96 10.22 4.22
N ASP A 181 -13.18 10.40 3.15
CA ASP A 181 -13.02 9.42 2.09
C ASP A 181 -12.40 8.12 2.60
N LEU A 182 -11.34 8.24 3.42
CA LEU A 182 -10.69 7.09 4.04
C LEU A 182 -11.67 6.28 4.91
N LEU A 183 -12.42 6.97 5.77
CA LEU A 183 -13.33 6.31 6.71
C LEU A 183 -14.57 5.75 6.01
N ASP A 184 -14.99 6.28 4.88
CA ASP A 184 -16.07 5.70 4.07
C ASP A 184 -15.64 4.33 3.52
N GLY A 185 -14.39 4.20 3.06
CA GLY A 185 -13.81 2.91 2.67
C GLY A 185 -13.71 1.92 3.83
N VAL A 186 -13.23 2.39 4.99
CA VAL A 186 -13.13 1.55 6.21
C VAL A 186 -14.50 1.07 6.69
N ARG A 187 -15.49 1.97 6.68
CA ARG A 187 -16.87 1.71 7.12
C ARG A 187 -17.49 0.54 6.40
N PHE A 188 -17.28 0.45 5.08
CA PHE A 188 -17.77 -0.66 4.27
C PHE A 188 -17.38 -2.04 4.83
N PHE A 189 -16.15 -2.19 5.31
CA PHE A 189 -15.68 -3.46 5.89
C PHE A 189 -16.05 -3.63 7.37
N ALA A 190 -16.05 -2.56 8.14
CA ALA A 190 -16.37 -2.58 9.57
C ALA A 190 -17.84 -2.92 9.82
N GLU A 191 -18.76 -2.39 9.00
CA GLU A 191 -20.20 -2.67 9.09
C GLU A 191 -20.54 -4.16 8.91
N LYS A 192 -19.81 -4.89 8.06
CA LYS A 192 -19.97 -6.33 7.90
C LYS A 192 -19.76 -7.10 9.21
N ARG A 193 -18.92 -6.57 10.09
CA ARG A 193 -18.64 -7.13 11.42
C ARG A 193 -19.48 -6.48 12.52
N GLY A 194 -20.32 -5.51 12.17
CA GLY A 194 -21.18 -4.78 13.10
C GLY A 194 -20.42 -3.82 14.01
N ILE A 195 -19.33 -3.22 13.48
CA ILE A 195 -18.53 -2.19 14.16
C ILE A 195 -18.87 -0.83 13.53
N ASP A 196 -19.20 0.15 14.35
CA ASP A 196 -19.54 1.50 13.91
C ASP A 196 -18.29 2.37 13.72
N ILE A 197 -18.19 3.07 12.57
CA ILE A 197 -17.13 4.05 12.31
C ILE A 197 -17.70 5.46 12.28
N LEU A 198 -17.21 6.33 13.15
CA LEU A 198 -17.67 7.70 13.29
C LEU A 198 -16.54 8.70 13.04
N LEU A 199 -16.84 9.75 12.27
CA LEU A 199 -15.97 10.91 12.09
C LEU A 199 -16.60 12.12 12.78
N GLU A 200 -15.86 12.72 13.70
CA GLU A 200 -16.19 14.01 14.32
C GLU A 200 -15.16 15.04 13.87
N ALA A 201 -15.59 16.07 13.17
CA ALA A 201 -14.71 17.12 12.66
C ALA A 201 -15.43 18.48 12.71
N PRO A 202 -14.69 19.59 12.75
CA PRO A 202 -15.28 20.92 12.65
C PRO A 202 -16.11 21.09 11.37
N GLU A 203 -17.12 21.96 11.40
CA GLU A 203 -17.88 22.27 10.17
C GLU A 203 -17.01 22.95 9.11
N SER A 204 -16.04 23.76 9.54
CA SER A 204 -15.08 24.43 8.67
C SER A 204 -14.11 23.45 8.00
N ARG A 205 -13.61 23.84 6.82
CA ARG A 205 -12.54 23.11 6.15
C ARG A 205 -11.27 23.13 6.99
N MET A 206 -10.50 22.03 6.90
CA MET A 206 -9.22 21.86 7.58
C MET A 206 -8.08 21.86 6.55
N ILE A 207 -7.71 23.04 6.06
CA ILE A 207 -6.69 23.21 5.00
C ILE A 207 -5.31 23.35 5.62
N TYR A 208 -4.46 22.33 5.42
CA TYR A 208 -3.11 22.25 5.96
C TYR A 208 -2.13 21.72 4.95
N THR A 209 -0.84 22.02 5.15
CA THR A 209 0.26 21.45 4.36
C THR A 209 0.82 20.24 5.09
N LEU A 210 0.52 19.05 4.56
CA LEU A 210 0.87 17.73 5.09
C LEU A 210 1.23 16.79 3.95
N ASP A 211 1.89 15.68 4.24
CA ASP A 211 2.04 14.58 3.29
C ASP A 211 0.81 13.66 3.38
N PRO A 212 -0.13 13.72 2.41
CA PRO A 212 -1.39 12.98 2.49
C PRO A 212 -1.19 11.46 2.48
N ASN A 213 -0.18 10.97 1.77
CA ASN A 213 0.09 9.53 1.68
C ASN A 213 0.61 8.98 3.01
N LEU A 214 1.47 9.73 3.69
CA LEU A 214 1.96 9.34 5.01
C LEU A 214 0.86 9.44 6.06
N ILE A 215 0.03 10.49 6.03
CA ILE A 215 -1.12 10.63 6.94
C ILE A 215 -2.10 9.47 6.79
N GLU A 216 -2.41 9.05 5.56
CA GLU A 216 -3.28 7.90 5.31
C GLU A 216 -2.68 6.60 5.86
N LYS A 217 -1.40 6.34 5.61
CA LYS A 217 -0.70 5.15 6.15
C LYS A 217 -0.68 5.14 7.68
N MET A 218 -0.45 6.29 8.30
CA MET A 218 -0.53 6.45 9.75
C MET A 218 -1.94 6.13 10.27
N ALA A 219 -2.96 6.72 9.67
CA ALA A 219 -4.35 6.52 10.06
C ALA A 219 -4.79 5.06 9.89
N LEU A 220 -4.48 4.43 8.76
CA LEU A 220 -4.81 3.01 8.51
C LEU A 220 -4.13 2.07 9.52
N ASN A 221 -2.88 2.33 9.89
CA ASN A 221 -2.20 1.53 10.91
C ASN A 221 -2.88 1.62 12.28
N ILE A 222 -3.34 2.82 12.67
CA ILE A 222 -4.04 3.03 13.94
C ILE A 222 -5.45 2.41 13.89
N ILE A 223 -6.21 2.69 12.82
CA ILE A 223 -7.58 2.19 12.65
C ILE A 223 -7.60 0.66 12.59
N CYS A 224 -6.70 0.03 11.83
CA CYS A 224 -6.62 -1.42 11.76
C CYS A 224 -6.34 -2.04 13.14
N ASN A 225 -5.45 -1.42 13.92
CA ASN A 225 -5.20 -1.86 15.30
C ASN A 225 -6.46 -1.74 16.17
N SER A 226 -7.21 -0.65 16.09
CA SER A 226 -8.48 -0.49 16.82
C SER A 226 -9.50 -1.55 16.40
N LEU A 227 -9.68 -1.78 15.09
CA LEU A 227 -10.64 -2.76 14.56
C LEU A 227 -10.32 -4.20 14.96
N LEU A 228 -9.04 -4.56 15.09
CA LEU A 228 -8.61 -5.90 15.53
C LEU A 228 -9.03 -6.23 16.96
N HIS A 229 -9.22 -5.20 17.79
CA HIS A 229 -9.57 -5.33 19.20
C HIS A 229 -11.05 -5.00 19.49
N CYS A 230 -11.82 -4.70 18.44
CA CYS A 230 -13.26 -4.46 18.50
C CYS A 230 -14.05 -5.73 18.19
N GLU A 231 -15.19 -5.88 18.87
CA GLU A 231 -16.18 -6.91 18.63
C GLU A 231 -17.49 -6.30 18.06
N ARG A 232 -18.46 -7.14 17.74
CA ARG A 232 -19.76 -6.71 17.25
C ARG A 232 -20.47 -5.80 18.26
N GLY A 233 -20.87 -4.61 17.83
CA GLY A 233 -21.50 -3.60 18.67
C GLY A 233 -20.53 -2.53 19.19
N ASP A 234 -19.23 -2.75 18.99
CA ASP A 234 -18.23 -1.72 19.29
C ASP A 234 -18.22 -0.61 18.24
N ARG A 235 -17.47 0.45 18.55
CA ARG A 235 -17.30 1.60 17.67
C ARG A 235 -15.87 2.10 17.68
N VAL A 236 -15.45 2.64 16.53
CA VAL A 236 -14.23 3.42 16.40
C VAL A 236 -14.62 4.85 16.02
N ARG A 237 -14.24 5.82 16.85
CA ARG A 237 -14.49 7.24 16.64
C ARG A 237 -13.19 7.94 16.31
N VAL A 238 -13.16 8.64 15.18
CA VAL A 238 -12.06 9.51 14.78
C VAL A 238 -12.50 10.96 14.97
N THR A 239 -11.79 11.71 15.79
CA THR A 239 -12.07 13.11 16.06
C THR A 239 -10.96 13.98 15.53
N LEU A 240 -11.28 14.95 14.68
CA LEU A 240 -10.35 15.93 14.14
C LEU A 240 -10.57 17.27 14.82
N SER A 241 -9.51 17.91 15.27
CA SER A 241 -9.54 19.28 15.75
C SER A 241 -8.22 19.98 15.46
N ALA A 242 -8.20 21.31 15.51
CA ALA A 242 -6.99 22.07 15.27
C ALA A 242 -7.00 23.36 16.08
N SER A 243 -5.80 23.82 16.46
CA SER A 243 -5.57 25.10 17.11
C SER A 243 -4.31 25.73 16.52
N GLY A 244 -4.47 26.78 15.71
CA GLY A 244 -3.37 27.38 14.96
C GLY A 244 -2.70 26.35 14.04
N SER A 245 -1.40 26.19 14.16
CA SER A 245 -0.60 25.21 13.39
C SER A 245 -0.62 23.79 13.98
N SER A 246 -1.29 23.58 15.11
CA SER A 246 -1.37 22.26 15.74
C SER A 246 -2.66 21.54 15.32
N ILE A 247 -2.52 20.33 14.84
CA ILE A 247 -3.61 19.44 14.45
C ILE A 247 -3.66 18.29 15.45
N PHE A 248 -4.86 17.99 15.93
CA PHE A 248 -5.13 16.89 16.85
C PHE A 248 -6.05 15.89 16.16
N ILE A 249 -5.62 14.63 16.10
CA ILE A 249 -6.40 13.52 15.58
C ILE A 249 -6.51 12.49 16.70
N ALA A 250 -7.72 12.21 17.16
CA ALA A 250 -7.96 11.20 18.19
C ALA A 250 -8.71 10.02 17.60
N PHE A 251 -8.18 8.82 17.81
CA PHE A 251 -8.77 7.55 17.47
C PHE A 251 -9.20 6.88 18.78
N ASN A 252 -10.50 6.71 18.98
CA ASN A 252 -11.06 6.13 20.20
C ASN A 252 -11.88 4.91 19.83
N ASP A 253 -11.49 3.74 20.32
CA ASP A 253 -12.28 2.52 20.20
C ASP A 253 -12.92 2.13 21.54
N THR A 254 -13.98 1.33 21.48
CA THR A 254 -14.64 0.75 22.65
C THR A 254 -14.30 -0.72 22.84
N GLY A 255 -13.23 -1.19 22.21
CA GLY A 255 -12.81 -2.58 22.22
C GLY A 255 -12.27 -3.07 23.57
N SER A 256 -11.57 -4.19 23.54
CA SER A 256 -11.08 -4.87 24.75
C SER A 256 -10.09 -4.05 25.59
N GLY A 257 -9.48 -3.02 25.01
CA GLY A 257 -8.40 -2.25 25.65
C GLY A 257 -7.07 -2.99 25.70
N ILE A 258 -6.04 -2.30 26.16
CA ILE A 258 -4.66 -2.81 26.28
C ILE A 258 -4.28 -2.89 27.76
N PRO A 259 -3.79 -4.04 28.24
CA PRO A 259 -3.27 -4.16 29.59
C PRO A 259 -2.11 -3.18 29.86
N ALA A 260 -2.04 -2.67 31.08
CA ALA A 260 -1.06 -1.64 31.46
C ALA A 260 0.41 -2.06 31.27
N ASP A 261 0.71 -3.34 31.46
CA ASP A 261 2.04 -3.94 31.24
C ASP A 261 2.44 -3.96 29.76
N LYS A 262 1.47 -4.07 28.84
CA LYS A 262 1.69 -4.03 27.39
C LYS A 262 1.69 -2.60 26.83
N LEU A 263 0.93 -1.68 27.44
CA LEU A 263 0.78 -0.30 26.95
C LEU A 263 2.11 0.44 26.77
N ALA A 264 3.06 0.24 27.72
CA ALA A 264 4.38 0.85 27.65
C ALA A 264 5.24 0.37 26.45
N SER A 265 4.89 -0.76 25.86
CA SER A 265 5.66 -1.40 24.79
C SER A 265 5.03 -1.33 23.39
N ILE A 266 3.82 -0.79 23.23
CA ILE A 266 3.12 -0.78 21.93
C ILE A 266 3.85 -0.02 20.81
N PHE A 267 4.73 0.91 21.16
CA PHE A 267 5.59 1.63 20.23
C PHE A 267 7.03 1.11 20.20
N SER A 268 7.37 0.04 20.92
CA SER A 268 8.75 -0.38 21.16
C SER A 268 9.49 -0.88 19.92
N SER A 269 8.78 -1.30 18.87
CA SER A 269 9.39 -1.69 17.59
C SER A 269 10.09 -0.53 16.87
N TYR A 270 9.81 0.71 17.27
CA TYR A 270 10.48 1.92 16.75
C TYR A 270 11.86 2.16 17.39
N LEU A 271 12.08 1.64 18.59
CA LEU A 271 13.36 1.84 19.28
C LEU A 271 14.42 0.85 18.78
N PRO A 272 15.63 1.35 18.37
CA PRO A 272 16.70 0.49 17.90
C PRO A 272 17.33 -0.26 19.07
N ARG A 273 16.81 -1.40 19.46
CA ARG A 273 17.47 -2.37 20.39
C ARG A 273 16.92 -3.80 20.28
N ASN A 274 17.78 -4.72 19.84
CA ASN A 274 18.00 -6.13 20.25
C ASN A 274 16.86 -6.89 21.00
N ARG A 275 15.61 -6.82 20.53
CA ARG A 275 14.58 -7.75 20.98
C ARG A 275 13.91 -8.41 19.79
N ALA A 276 13.86 -9.74 19.84
CA ALA A 276 13.07 -10.53 18.91
C ALA A 276 11.61 -10.04 18.92
N PRO A 277 10.91 -10.04 17.76
CA PRO A 277 9.50 -9.68 17.72
C PRO A 277 8.70 -10.57 18.65
N ALA A 278 7.80 -9.99 19.45
CA ALA A 278 6.88 -10.73 20.28
C ALA A 278 6.00 -11.64 19.40
N GLU A 279 5.89 -12.90 19.76
CA GLU A 279 5.23 -13.97 19.00
C GLU A 279 3.69 -13.87 18.94
N GLU A 280 3.07 -12.79 19.42
CA GLU A 280 1.62 -12.66 19.47
C GLU A 280 1.11 -11.55 18.57
N SER A 281 0.35 -11.94 17.54
CA SER A 281 -0.61 -11.15 16.74
C SER A 281 -0.06 -9.95 15.97
N GLY A 282 0.31 -10.16 14.71
CA GLY A 282 0.71 -9.10 13.76
C GLY A 282 2.14 -8.60 14.03
N ALA A 283 2.89 -8.28 12.99
CA ALA A 283 4.33 -7.97 13.10
C ALA A 283 4.69 -6.72 13.93
N GLY A 284 3.77 -6.12 14.68
CA GLY A 284 4.02 -5.04 15.64
C GLY A 284 4.56 -3.72 15.07
N PHE A 285 4.69 -3.59 13.75
CA PHE A 285 5.30 -2.42 13.11
C PHE A 285 4.33 -1.24 12.91
N GLY A 286 3.02 -1.48 12.90
CA GLY A 286 2.03 -0.48 12.49
C GLY A 286 2.05 0.79 13.36
N LEU A 287 2.02 0.65 14.69
CA LEU A 287 2.05 1.79 15.60
C LEU A 287 3.43 2.46 15.64
N ALA A 288 4.51 1.70 15.46
CA ALA A 288 5.86 2.25 15.33
C ALA A 288 6.00 3.10 14.07
N VAL A 289 5.46 2.65 12.93
CA VAL A 289 5.39 3.44 11.69
C VAL A 289 4.53 4.69 11.89
N ALA A 290 3.37 4.55 12.55
CA ALA A 290 2.50 5.69 12.83
C ALA A 290 3.22 6.78 13.65
N LEU A 291 3.95 6.38 14.70
CA LEU A 291 4.75 7.31 15.51
C LEU A 291 5.82 8.02 14.68
N GLY A 292 6.60 7.28 13.88
CA GLY A 292 7.63 7.89 13.03
C GLY A 292 7.05 8.87 12.00
N ILE A 293 5.88 8.57 11.43
CA ILE A 293 5.18 9.50 10.54
C ILE A 293 4.73 10.76 11.27
N ALA A 294 4.20 10.64 12.50
CA ALA A 294 3.83 11.80 13.31
C ALA A 294 5.07 12.68 13.63
N GLU A 295 6.20 12.06 13.95
CA GLU A 295 7.47 12.77 14.19
C GLU A 295 7.98 13.50 12.93
N MET A 296 7.84 12.91 11.73
CA MET A 296 8.16 13.59 10.47
C MET A 296 7.32 14.84 10.23
N HIS A 297 6.08 14.86 10.74
CA HIS A 297 5.20 16.03 10.73
C HIS A 297 5.39 16.94 11.95
N GLY A 298 6.53 16.83 12.66
CA GLY A 298 6.84 17.64 13.84
C GLY A 298 5.93 17.41 15.02
N GLY A 299 5.35 16.22 15.11
CA GLY A 299 4.36 15.85 16.09
C GLY A 299 4.74 14.65 16.97
N THR A 300 3.75 14.04 17.59
CA THR A 300 3.92 12.84 18.43
C THR A 300 2.59 12.08 18.58
N ILE A 301 2.66 10.87 19.14
CA ILE A 301 1.49 10.06 19.47
C ILE A 301 1.45 9.74 20.97
N LEU A 302 0.26 9.86 21.55
CA LEU A 302 -0.03 9.46 22.92
C LEU A 302 -1.09 8.36 22.90
N ALA A 303 -0.88 7.28 23.66
CA ALA A 303 -1.84 6.21 23.82
C ALA A 303 -2.29 6.11 25.28
N GLU A 304 -3.60 6.05 25.48
CA GLU A 304 -4.24 5.79 26.76
C GLU A 304 -5.18 4.60 26.58
N SER A 305 -5.11 3.62 27.44
CA SER A 305 -5.97 2.46 27.38
C SER A 305 -6.14 1.85 28.77
N SER A 306 -7.26 1.19 28.97
CA SER A 306 -7.47 0.33 30.12
C SER A 306 -8.32 -0.88 29.72
N GLU A 307 -8.11 -2.01 30.34
CA GLU A 307 -8.88 -3.21 30.07
C GLU A 307 -10.39 -2.93 30.13
N LYS A 308 -11.12 -3.40 29.12
CA LYS A 308 -12.59 -3.28 28.98
C LYS A 308 -13.13 -1.87 28.73
N ASN A 309 -12.28 -0.86 28.66
CA ASN A 309 -12.73 0.53 28.40
C ASN A 309 -12.25 1.06 27.04
N GLY A 310 -11.68 0.19 26.21
CA GLY A 310 -11.17 0.56 24.90
C GLY A 310 -9.83 1.29 24.94
N THR A 311 -9.44 1.81 23.79
CA THR A 311 -8.16 2.51 23.60
C THR A 311 -8.38 3.88 22.98
N SER A 312 -7.60 4.85 23.43
CA SER A 312 -7.52 6.20 22.87
C SER A 312 -6.10 6.45 22.37
N ILE A 313 -5.94 6.61 21.06
CA ILE A 313 -4.67 7.01 20.44
C ILE A 313 -4.84 8.44 19.95
N ARG A 314 -4.04 9.35 20.49
CA ARG A 314 -4.06 10.78 20.14
C ARG A 314 -2.80 11.16 19.40
N VAL A 315 -2.97 11.66 18.19
CA VAL A 315 -1.89 12.15 17.33
C VAL A 315 -1.88 13.67 17.38
N LEU A 316 -0.75 14.24 17.68
CA LEU A 316 -0.46 15.67 17.51
C LEU A 316 0.42 15.82 16.27
N LEU A 317 0.07 16.74 15.37
CA LEU A 317 0.89 17.11 14.23
C LEU A 317 1.13 18.62 14.24
N SER A 318 2.27 19.05 13.72
CA SER A 318 2.56 20.46 13.45
C SER A 318 2.47 20.67 11.94
N ALA A 319 1.59 21.56 11.50
CA ALA A 319 1.41 21.84 10.09
C ALA A 319 1.30 23.33 9.85
N SER A 320 1.85 23.82 8.73
CA SER A 320 1.63 25.21 8.34
C SER A 320 0.21 25.38 7.81
N ILE A 321 -0.44 26.45 8.27
CA ILE A 321 -1.72 26.86 7.70
C ILE A 321 -1.46 27.44 6.33
N SER A 322 -1.99 26.84 5.27
CA SER A 322 -1.92 27.40 3.94
C SER A 322 -2.89 28.56 3.79
N GLY A 323 -2.37 29.79 3.90
CA GLY A 323 -3.10 30.96 3.43
C GLY A 323 -3.16 30.94 1.90
N SER A 324 -4.35 30.88 1.32
CA SER A 324 -4.68 31.16 -0.09
C SER A 324 -3.79 30.55 -1.20
N GLY A 325 -3.06 29.47 -0.95
CA GLY A 325 -2.41 28.67 -1.96
C GLY A 325 -3.46 27.92 -2.82
N GLN A 326 -3.25 27.83 -4.12
CA GLN A 326 -4.08 26.99 -4.99
C GLN A 326 -4.14 25.59 -4.40
N LEU A 327 -5.34 25.18 -4.00
CA LEU A 327 -5.64 23.78 -3.73
C LEU A 327 -5.27 23.02 -5.00
N LYS A 328 -4.21 22.22 -4.99
CA LYS A 328 -4.04 21.18 -5.98
C LYS A 328 -5.05 20.08 -5.64
N CYS A 329 -6.32 20.37 -5.89
CA CYS A 329 -7.33 19.36 -6.14
C CYS A 329 -7.10 18.86 -7.57
N GLU A 330 -6.03 18.14 -7.81
CA GLU A 330 -6.13 17.12 -8.82
C GLU A 330 -7.00 16.04 -8.16
N PRO A 331 -8.13 15.64 -8.80
CA PRO A 331 -8.70 14.34 -8.44
C PRO A 331 -7.57 13.37 -8.71
N PRO A 332 -7.09 12.68 -7.69
CA PRO A 332 -5.95 11.82 -7.88
C PRO A 332 -6.31 10.74 -8.91
N ALA A 333 -5.34 10.32 -9.68
CA ALA A 333 -5.27 9.00 -10.31
C ALA A 333 -5.39 7.86 -9.24
N TYR A 334 -5.82 8.20 -8.11
CA TYR A 334 -5.92 7.69 -6.77
C TYR A 334 -7.06 6.69 -6.57
N LEU A 335 -8.14 6.74 -7.36
CA LEU A 335 -9.31 5.89 -7.10
C LEU A 335 -9.04 4.39 -7.30
N MET A 336 -8.08 4.03 -8.15
CA MET A 336 -7.71 2.62 -8.36
C MET A 336 -6.57 2.13 -7.44
N GLN A 337 -5.70 3.04 -6.97
CA GLN A 337 -4.70 2.74 -5.94
C GLN A 337 -5.32 2.69 -4.53
N GLN A 338 -6.35 3.48 -4.27
CA GLN A 338 -7.02 3.57 -2.96
C GLN A 338 -7.53 2.21 -2.47
N ASN A 339 -8.19 1.42 -3.33
CA ASN A 339 -8.69 0.11 -2.91
C ASN A 339 -7.54 -0.82 -2.51
N SER A 340 -6.42 -0.80 -3.22
CA SER A 340 -5.25 -1.63 -2.89
C SER A 340 -4.56 -1.20 -1.60
N ASP A 341 -4.44 0.11 -1.36
CA ASP A 341 -3.83 0.65 -0.14
C ASP A 341 -4.73 0.42 1.08
N LEU A 342 -6.04 0.57 0.92
CA LEU A 342 -7.04 0.27 1.94
C LEU A 342 -7.03 -1.22 2.31
N LEU A 343 -7.08 -2.12 1.31
CA LEU A 343 -7.01 -3.57 1.54
C LEU A 343 -5.70 -3.98 2.20
N THR A 344 -4.57 -3.39 1.76
CA THR A 344 -3.27 -3.61 2.40
C THR A 344 -3.30 -3.09 3.84
N GLY A 345 -3.80 -1.87 4.06
CA GLY A 345 -3.87 -1.25 5.39
C GLY A 345 -4.74 -2.00 6.39
N LEU A 346 -5.81 -2.65 5.93
CA LEU A 346 -6.75 -3.41 6.75
C LEU A 346 -6.54 -4.93 6.72
N ALA A 347 -5.50 -5.43 6.05
CA ALA A 347 -5.32 -6.87 5.77
C ALA A 347 -5.39 -7.78 7.00
N ASP A 348 -4.89 -7.33 8.16
CA ASP A 348 -4.97 -8.11 9.41
C ASP A 348 -6.41 -8.21 9.93
N PHE A 349 -7.26 -7.20 9.66
CA PHE A 349 -8.65 -7.18 10.08
C PHE A 349 -9.58 -7.93 9.12
N LEU A 350 -9.28 -7.95 7.81
CA LEU A 350 -10.15 -8.49 6.78
C LEU A 350 -10.20 -10.03 6.78
N ASP A 351 -11.37 -10.58 6.44
CA ASP A 351 -11.53 -12.02 6.18
C ASP A 351 -11.22 -12.35 4.72
N ALA A 352 -10.98 -13.63 4.43
CA ALA A 352 -10.71 -14.07 3.05
C ALA A 352 -11.84 -13.69 2.08
N SER A 353 -13.10 -13.72 2.53
CA SER A 353 -14.26 -13.32 1.72
C SER A 353 -14.26 -11.84 1.30
N ASP A 354 -13.48 -10.98 1.97
CA ASP A 354 -13.34 -9.57 1.63
C ASP A 354 -12.39 -9.33 0.45
N PHE A 355 -11.68 -10.37 -0.01
CA PHE A 355 -10.74 -10.32 -1.13
C PHE A 355 -11.28 -10.98 -2.40
N GLN A 356 -12.59 -11.00 -2.60
CA GLN A 356 -13.20 -11.47 -3.85
C GLN A 356 -13.07 -10.41 -4.95
N ALA A 357 -13.01 -10.82 -6.24
CA ALA A 357 -12.74 -9.93 -7.36
C ALA A 357 -13.74 -8.78 -7.48
N GLN A 358 -15.01 -8.98 -7.10
CA GLN A 358 -16.04 -7.93 -7.10
C GLN A 358 -15.75 -6.74 -6.17
N LEU A 359 -14.78 -6.90 -5.25
CA LEU A 359 -14.35 -5.87 -4.30
C LEU A 359 -12.96 -5.32 -4.65
N LEU A 360 -12.29 -5.91 -5.65
CA LEU A 360 -10.96 -5.53 -6.11
C LEU A 360 -11.00 -4.57 -7.32
N ASP A 361 -12.16 -4.44 -7.98
CA ASP A 361 -12.48 -3.49 -9.04
C ASP A 361 -13.01 -2.18 -8.46
#